data_7c380c1c1f97137045b53d154d9352db
#
_entry.id   7c380c1c1f97137045b53d154d9352db
#
_cell.length_a   1.000
_cell.length_b   1.000
_cell.length_c   1.000
_cell.angle_alpha   90.00
_cell.angle_beta   90.00
_cell.angle_gamma   90.00
#
_symmetry.space_group_name_H-M   'P 1'
#
loop_
_entity.id
_entity.type
_entity.pdbx_description
1 polymer ?
#
loop_
_entity_poly.entity_id
_entity_poly.type
_entity_poly.pdbx_seq_one_letter_code
_entity_poly.pdbx_strand_id
1 'polypeptide(L)'
;MASKPRVWISRPTFPDIVAQLDEHFEVLSETCEIKFSPAELAAKLADCDAAIVGLKERIGAAEVAGAGRLRIVANLSVGYDNLDVDALSAAGIVASNTAEVLNESVADYTWALLLGAARRVGAAERWVRAGEWKATEFTQWLGMDV
;
A
#
# COMPACT_ATOMS: atom_id res chain seq x y z
N MET A 1 34.54 6.36 -9.28
CA MET A 1 33.30 5.58 -9.47
C MET A 1 32.12 6.53 -9.21
N ALA A 2 31.11 6.56 -10.07
CA ALA A 2 29.91 7.37 -9.78
C ALA A 2 29.23 6.79 -8.53
N SER A 3 28.77 7.67 -7.62
CA SER A 3 28.00 7.24 -6.45
C SER A 3 26.68 6.63 -6.92
N LYS A 4 26.22 5.58 -6.22
CA LYS A 4 24.89 5.01 -6.49
C LYS A 4 23.83 6.09 -6.30
N PRO A 5 22.73 6.09 -7.11
CA PRO A 5 21.58 6.94 -6.82
C PRO A 5 20.97 6.58 -5.47
N ARG A 6 20.42 7.56 -4.78
CA ARG A 6 19.83 7.40 -3.45
C ARG A 6 18.33 7.13 -3.55
N VAL A 7 17.86 6.05 -2.94
CA VAL A 7 16.44 5.70 -2.84
C VAL A 7 15.99 5.78 -1.40
N TRP A 8 14.97 6.58 -1.12
CA TRP A 8 14.32 6.63 0.18
C TRP A 8 13.03 5.82 0.19
N ILE A 9 12.83 4.99 1.22
CA ILE A 9 11.63 4.17 1.42
C ILE A 9 10.94 4.67 2.69
N SER A 10 9.72 5.19 2.56
CA SER A 10 9.00 5.91 3.63
C SER A 10 8.47 5.02 4.76
N ARG A 11 8.59 3.71 4.65
CA ARG A 11 8.04 2.74 5.61
C ARG A 11 8.84 1.45 5.62
N PRO A 12 8.70 0.62 6.67
CA PRO A 12 9.26 -0.73 6.66
C PRO A 12 8.76 -1.52 5.45
N THR A 13 9.67 -2.19 4.77
CA THR A 13 9.35 -3.09 3.66
C THR A 13 10.09 -4.41 3.81
N PHE A 14 9.88 -5.34 2.89
CA PHE A 14 10.45 -6.68 2.95
C PHE A 14 11.99 -6.64 2.81
N PRO A 15 12.74 -7.35 3.67
CA PRO A 15 14.21 -7.30 3.65
C PRO A 15 14.84 -7.76 2.34
N ASP A 16 14.23 -8.70 1.64
CA ASP A 16 14.67 -9.18 0.34
C ASP A 16 14.52 -8.12 -0.76
N ILE A 17 13.48 -7.29 -0.70
CA ILE A 17 13.30 -6.15 -1.61
C ILE A 17 14.36 -5.08 -1.34
N VAL A 18 14.65 -4.79 -0.07
CA VAL A 18 15.72 -3.85 0.30
C VAL A 18 17.06 -4.37 -0.23
N ALA A 19 17.37 -5.66 -0.07
CA ALA A 19 18.59 -6.26 -0.55
C ALA A 19 18.74 -6.17 -2.08
N GLN A 20 17.66 -6.40 -2.84
CA GLN A 20 17.66 -6.23 -4.30
C GLN A 20 17.92 -4.77 -4.71
N LEU A 21 17.33 -3.82 -4.01
CA LEU A 21 17.57 -2.40 -4.28
C LEU A 21 19.00 -1.98 -3.95
N ASP A 22 19.58 -2.49 -2.86
CA ASP A 22 20.95 -2.20 -2.44
C ASP A 22 22.01 -2.64 -3.46
N GLU A 23 21.72 -3.57 -4.36
CA GLU A 23 22.63 -3.94 -5.45
C GLU A 23 22.90 -2.74 -6.38
N HIS A 24 21.91 -1.86 -6.57
CA HIS A 24 21.96 -0.79 -7.56
C HIS A 24 21.89 0.62 -6.96
N PHE A 25 21.34 0.77 -5.75
CA PHE A 25 21.05 2.04 -5.10
C PHE A 25 21.69 2.15 -3.72
N GLU A 26 21.83 3.35 -3.20
CA GLU A 26 22.01 3.64 -1.78
C GLU A 26 20.61 3.70 -1.16
N VAL A 27 20.20 2.67 -0.39
CA VAL A 27 18.85 2.56 0.15
C VAL A 27 18.78 3.14 1.55
N LEU A 28 17.84 4.10 1.74
CA LEU A 28 17.48 4.69 3.02
C LEU A 28 16.06 4.26 3.36
N SER A 29 15.92 3.19 4.13
CA SER A 29 14.60 2.65 4.53
C SER A 29 14.27 3.06 5.96
N GLU A 30 13.04 3.56 6.17
CA GLU A 30 12.51 3.76 7.51
C GLU A 30 12.25 2.39 8.16
N THR A 31 12.58 2.27 9.44
CA THR A 31 12.50 1.00 10.19
C THR A 31 11.19 0.83 10.96
N CYS A 32 10.38 1.88 11.01
CA CYS A 32 9.05 1.87 11.65
C CYS A 32 8.08 2.76 10.88
N GLU A 33 6.79 2.58 11.15
CA GLU A 33 5.74 3.44 10.61
C GLU A 33 5.83 4.83 11.25
N ILE A 34 6.17 5.82 10.44
CA ILE A 34 6.29 7.22 10.84
C ILE A 34 5.22 8.04 10.12
N LYS A 35 4.68 9.04 10.80
CA LYS A 35 3.88 10.09 10.17
C LYS A 35 4.75 11.32 10.02
N PHE A 36 5.17 11.61 8.81
CA PHE A 36 5.95 12.80 8.49
C PHE A 36 5.07 14.04 8.48
N SER A 37 5.59 15.13 9.04
CA SER A 37 5.06 16.47 8.74
C SER A 37 5.40 16.86 7.28
N PRO A 38 4.69 17.81 6.67
CA PRO A 38 5.01 18.27 5.31
C PRO A 38 6.48 18.72 5.16
N ALA A 39 7.03 19.38 6.16
CA ALA A 39 8.42 19.85 6.14
C ALA A 39 9.43 18.69 6.19
N GLU A 40 9.18 17.68 7.03
CA GLU A 40 10.03 16.49 7.09
C GLU A 40 9.95 15.69 5.77
N LEU A 41 8.75 15.55 5.21
CA LEU A 41 8.56 14.89 3.93
C LEU A 41 9.32 15.61 2.82
N ALA A 42 9.19 16.92 2.72
CA ALA A 42 9.94 17.73 1.75
C ALA A 42 11.47 17.57 1.91
N ALA A 43 11.97 17.54 3.14
CA ALA A 43 13.40 17.33 3.42
C ALA A 43 13.88 15.94 2.96
N LYS A 44 13.08 14.88 3.19
CA LYS A 44 13.38 13.51 2.71
C LYS A 44 13.41 13.46 1.19
N LEU A 45 12.44 14.05 0.52
CA LEU A 45 12.35 14.09 -0.94
C LEU A 45 13.48 14.89 -1.58
N ALA A 46 13.94 15.97 -0.93
CA ALA A 46 15.05 16.76 -1.42
C ALA A 46 16.42 16.04 -1.35
N ASP A 47 16.55 15.05 -0.45
CA ASP A 47 17.81 14.31 -0.22
C ASP A 47 17.93 13.00 -1.01
N CYS A 48 16.97 12.65 -1.87
CA CYS A 48 16.98 11.41 -2.65
C CYS A 48 16.78 11.64 -4.15
N ASP A 49 17.20 10.65 -4.93
CA ASP A 49 17.00 10.60 -6.39
C ASP A 49 15.68 9.87 -6.75
N ALA A 50 15.24 8.96 -5.86
CA ALA A 50 13.98 8.23 -5.97
C ALA A 50 13.33 8.06 -4.59
N ALA A 51 12.00 8.04 -4.54
CA ALA A 51 11.24 7.78 -3.33
C ALA A 51 10.25 6.64 -3.54
N ILE A 52 10.19 5.70 -2.60
CA ILE A 52 9.15 4.67 -2.51
C ILE A 52 8.26 5.04 -1.34
N VAL A 53 7.01 5.37 -1.62
CA VAL A 53 6.06 5.92 -0.64
C VAL A 53 4.76 5.12 -0.58
N GLY A 54 3.98 5.31 0.45
CA GLY A 54 2.65 4.74 0.55
C GLY A 54 1.55 5.80 0.62
N LEU A 55 0.34 5.40 0.95
CA LEU A 55 -0.85 6.27 0.94
C LEU A 55 -0.83 7.40 1.99
N LYS A 56 0.03 7.30 3.01
CA LYS A 56 0.08 8.30 4.09
C LYS A 56 0.88 9.54 3.70
N GLU A 57 1.83 9.41 2.77
CA GLU A 57 2.67 10.49 2.27
C GLU A 57 1.91 11.27 1.20
N ARG A 58 1.42 12.46 1.54
CA ARG A 58 0.82 13.38 0.57
C ARG A 58 1.92 14.22 -0.07
N ILE A 59 2.05 14.08 -1.39
CA ILE A 59 3.12 14.74 -2.16
C ILE A 59 2.47 15.64 -3.20
N GLY A 60 2.67 16.92 -3.04
CA GLY A 60 2.23 17.96 -3.97
C GLY A 60 3.35 18.96 -4.27
N ALA A 61 2.99 20.10 -4.83
CA ALA A 61 3.93 21.13 -5.25
C ALA A 61 4.83 21.62 -4.11
N ALA A 62 4.30 21.73 -2.88
CA ALA A 62 5.06 22.20 -1.72
C ALA A 62 6.17 21.22 -1.33
N GLU A 63 5.88 19.92 -1.33
CA GLU A 63 6.80 18.87 -0.93
C GLU A 63 7.93 18.68 -1.94
N VAL A 64 7.68 18.94 -3.23
CA VAL A 64 8.71 18.76 -4.28
C VAL A 64 9.43 20.04 -4.68
N ALA A 65 9.04 21.20 -4.16
CA ALA A 65 9.62 22.49 -4.53
C ALA A 65 11.16 22.57 -4.36
N GLY A 66 11.71 21.86 -3.36
CA GLY A 66 13.16 21.75 -3.11
C GLY A 66 13.81 20.47 -3.62
N ALA A 67 13.05 19.59 -4.26
CA ALA A 67 13.50 18.24 -4.59
C ALA A 67 14.21 18.15 -5.96
N GLY A 68 15.21 19.01 -6.18
CA GLY A 68 15.90 19.13 -7.47
C GLY A 68 16.65 17.87 -7.97
N ARG A 69 16.84 16.90 -7.10
CA ARG A 69 17.45 15.58 -7.44
C ARG A 69 16.41 14.51 -7.74
N LEU A 70 15.21 14.63 -7.19
CA LEU A 70 14.15 13.63 -7.26
C LEU A 70 13.69 13.43 -8.71
N ARG A 71 13.74 12.19 -9.18
CA ARG A 71 13.39 11.81 -10.55
C ARG A 71 12.10 10.99 -10.62
N ILE A 72 11.81 10.23 -9.56
CA ILE A 72 10.67 9.33 -9.51
C ILE A 72 10.11 9.18 -8.11
N VAL A 73 8.79 9.13 -8.01
CA VAL A 73 8.03 8.71 -6.83
C VAL A 73 7.26 7.44 -7.20
N ALA A 74 7.64 6.31 -6.59
CA ALA A 74 6.96 5.03 -6.73
C ALA A 74 5.99 4.83 -5.56
N ASN A 75 4.69 4.80 -5.84
CA ASN A 75 3.66 4.65 -4.83
C ASN A 75 3.32 3.16 -4.59
N LEU A 76 3.54 2.65 -3.39
CA LEU A 76 3.16 1.28 -2.97
C LEU A 76 1.66 1.18 -2.71
N SER A 77 0.86 1.51 -3.70
CA SER A 77 -0.60 1.46 -3.65
C SER A 77 -1.19 1.44 -5.05
N VAL A 78 -2.38 0.89 -5.18
CA VAL A 78 -3.21 0.98 -6.39
C VAL A 78 -3.76 2.40 -6.56
N GLY A 79 -4.36 2.96 -5.49
CA GLY A 79 -4.78 4.34 -5.45
C GLY A 79 -3.58 5.29 -5.38
N TYR A 80 -3.74 6.48 -5.93
CA TYR A 80 -2.70 7.53 -5.96
C TYR A 80 -3.23 8.93 -5.60
N ASP A 81 -4.35 9.00 -4.89
CA ASP A 81 -4.95 10.28 -4.41
C ASP A 81 -4.04 11.07 -3.46
N ASN A 82 -2.99 10.44 -2.99
CA ASN A 82 -1.94 11.05 -2.18
C ASN A 82 -0.87 11.77 -3.02
N LEU A 83 -0.88 11.61 -4.35
CA LEU A 83 0.07 12.25 -5.26
C LEU A 83 -0.65 13.31 -6.12
N ASP A 84 -0.14 14.51 -6.09
CA ASP A 84 -0.52 15.56 -7.06
C ASP A 84 0.27 15.32 -8.35
N VAL A 85 -0.34 14.59 -9.29
CA VAL A 85 0.30 14.17 -10.54
C VAL A 85 0.66 15.37 -11.41
N ASP A 86 -0.16 16.44 -11.40
CA ASP A 86 0.11 17.64 -12.15
C ASP A 86 1.34 18.39 -11.60
N ALA A 87 1.44 18.51 -10.29
CA ALA A 87 2.60 19.10 -9.64
C ALA A 87 3.89 18.30 -9.87
N LEU A 88 3.83 16.97 -9.78
CA LEU A 88 4.97 16.07 -10.06
C LEU A 88 5.40 16.20 -11.52
N SER A 89 4.45 16.19 -12.45
CA SER A 89 4.72 16.36 -13.89
C SER A 89 5.35 17.72 -14.21
N ALA A 90 4.83 18.80 -13.60
CA ALA A 90 5.40 20.14 -13.75
C ALA A 90 6.84 20.23 -13.21
N ALA A 91 7.17 19.46 -12.18
CA ALA A 91 8.53 19.34 -11.63
C ALA A 91 9.42 18.37 -12.43
N GLY A 92 8.92 17.70 -13.46
CA GLY A 92 9.65 16.69 -14.23
C GLY A 92 9.90 15.38 -13.46
N ILE A 93 9.07 15.10 -12.44
CA ILE A 93 9.17 13.91 -11.60
C ILE A 93 8.17 12.85 -12.10
N VAL A 94 8.66 11.65 -12.38
CA VAL A 94 7.81 10.52 -12.78
C VAL A 94 7.07 9.98 -11.56
N ALA A 95 5.77 9.69 -11.71
CA ALA A 95 4.99 8.99 -10.72
C ALA A 95 4.62 7.59 -11.23
N SER A 96 4.67 6.59 -10.36
CA SER A 96 4.19 5.24 -10.65
C SER A 96 3.36 4.69 -9.47
N ASN A 97 2.50 3.73 -9.76
CA ASN A 97 1.70 3.02 -8.76
C ASN A 97 1.69 1.51 -9.02
N THR A 98 1.09 0.74 -8.12
CA THR A 98 0.95 -0.72 -8.25
C THR A 98 -0.43 -1.06 -8.82
N ALA A 99 -0.75 -0.51 -10.00
CA ALA A 99 -2.03 -0.79 -10.68
C ALA A 99 -2.19 -2.29 -10.96
N GLU A 100 -3.43 -2.77 -10.86
CA GLU A 100 -3.88 -4.13 -11.25
C GLU A 100 -3.35 -5.31 -10.42
N VAL A 101 -2.25 -5.16 -9.67
CA VAL A 101 -1.61 -6.27 -8.93
C VAL A 101 -2.51 -6.95 -7.90
N LEU A 102 -3.58 -6.30 -7.45
CA LEU A 102 -4.52 -6.81 -6.45
C LEU A 102 -5.86 -7.23 -7.02
N ASN A 103 -6.12 -7.09 -8.33
CA ASN A 103 -7.44 -7.29 -8.92
C ASN A 103 -8.00 -8.68 -8.61
N GLU A 104 -7.25 -9.74 -8.89
CA GLU A 104 -7.68 -11.12 -8.63
C GLU A 104 -7.91 -11.37 -7.14
N SER A 105 -6.97 -10.96 -6.29
CA SER A 105 -7.08 -11.15 -4.83
C SER A 105 -8.28 -10.41 -4.24
N VAL A 106 -8.57 -9.20 -4.73
CA VAL A 106 -9.72 -8.41 -4.28
C VAL A 106 -11.03 -9.02 -4.80
N ALA A 107 -11.04 -9.54 -6.03
CA ALA A 107 -12.19 -10.24 -6.58
C ALA A 107 -12.51 -11.50 -5.77
N ASP A 108 -11.52 -12.35 -5.49
CA ASP A 108 -11.67 -13.56 -4.67
C ASP A 108 -12.18 -13.22 -3.27
N TYR A 109 -11.61 -12.19 -2.63
CA TYR A 109 -12.06 -11.76 -1.32
C TYR A 109 -13.48 -11.21 -1.32
N THR A 110 -13.87 -10.49 -2.37
CA THR A 110 -15.24 -9.99 -2.56
C THR A 110 -16.23 -11.14 -2.65
N TRP A 111 -15.92 -12.17 -3.44
CA TRP A 111 -16.74 -13.39 -3.53
C TRP A 111 -16.81 -14.13 -2.19
N ALA A 112 -15.70 -14.26 -1.48
CA ALA A 112 -15.66 -14.89 -0.17
C ALA A 112 -16.58 -14.19 0.83
N LEU A 113 -16.55 -12.84 0.87
CA LEU A 113 -17.43 -12.04 1.73
C LEU A 113 -18.89 -12.16 1.33
N LEU A 114 -19.19 -12.07 0.03
CA LEU A 114 -20.54 -12.18 -0.50
C LEU A 114 -21.17 -13.54 -0.16
N LEU A 115 -20.49 -14.62 -0.47
CA LEU A 115 -20.95 -15.99 -0.18
C LEU A 115 -21.00 -16.23 1.34
N GLY A 116 -20.02 -15.77 2.09
CA GLY A 116 -20.00 -15.85 3.55
C GLY A 116 -21.18 -15.14 4.21
N ALA A 117 -21.56 -13.98 3.70
CA ALA A 117 -22.74 -13.23 4.16
C ALA A 117 -24.03 -13.92 3.74
N ALA A 118 -24.19 -14.28 2.47
CA ALA A 118 -25.38 -14.94 1.95
C ALA A 118 -25.67 -16.27 2.66
N ARG A 119 -24.64 -17.04 2.97
CA ARG A 119 -24.74 -18.33 3.67
C ARG A 119 -24.61 -18.22 5.18
N ARG A 120 -24.47 -17.02 5.74
CA ARG A 120 -24.36 -16.75 7.19
C ARG A 120 -23.22 -17.50 7.89
N VAL A 121 -22.09 -17.75 7.18
CA VAL A 121 -20.99 -18.60 7.63
C VAL A 121 -20.44 -18.18 9.00
N GLY A 122 -20.16 -16.89 9.21
CA GLY A 122 -19.61 -16.40 10.47
C GLY A 122 -20.58 -16.55 11.66
N ALA A 123 -21.90 -16.48 11.44
CA ALA A 123 -22.87 -16.70 12.48
C ALA A 123 -23.00 -18.19 12.83
N ALA A 124 -23.03 -19.05 11.81
CA ALA A 124 -23.08 -20.50 11.98
C ALA A 124 -21.81 -21.04 12.68
N GLU A 125 -20.65 -20.51 12.34
CA GLU A 125 -19.37 -20.86 12.98
C GLU A 125 -19.39 -20.54 14.48
N ARG A 126 -19.80 -19.32 14.87
CA ARG A 126 -19.92 -18.95 16.29
C ARG A 126 -20.90 -19.84 17.05
N TRP A 127 -22.03 -20.17 16.45
CA TRP A 127 -23.05 -21.03 17.04
C TRP A 127 -22.52 -22.46 17.27
N VAL A 128 -21.81 -23.04 16.32
CA VAL A 128 -21.15 -24.35 16.47
C VAL A 128 -20.11 -24.32 17.58
N ARG A 129 -19.25 -23.30 17.61
CA ARG A 129 -18.23 -23.15 18.66
C ARG A 129 -18.80 -22.95 20.05
N ALA A 130 -19.97 -22.34 20.17
CA ALA A 130 -20.70 -22.21 21.44
C ALA A 130 -21.30 -23.55 21.91
N GLY A 131 -21.17 -24.63 21.15
CA GLY A 131 -21.73 -25.94 21.48
C GLY A 131 -23.26 -25.99 21.36
N GLU A 132 -23.84 -25.07 20.62
CA GLU A 132 -25.30 -24.99 20.45
C GLU A 132 -25.83 -25.98 19.40
N TRP A 133 -24.97 -26.51 18.55
CA TRP A 133 -25.35 -27.53 17.58
C TRP A 133 -25.64 -28.86 18.29
N LYS A 134 -26.91 -29.22 18.43
CA LYS A 134 -27.38 -30.45 19.09
C LYS A 134 -27.85 -31.52 18.09
N ALA A 135 -28.45 -31.08 16.98
CA ALA A 135 -28.95 -31.94 15.95
C ALA A 135 -29.06 -31.16 14.62
N THR A 136 -29.18 -31.88 13.51
CA THR A 136 -29.48 -31.26 12.21
C THR A 136 -30.97 -30.96 12.13
N GLU A 137 -31.30 -29.70 11.89
CA GLU A 137 -32.67 -29.23 11.68
C GLU A 137 -32.80 -28.53 10.32
N PHE A 138 -33.89 -28.78 9.59
CA PHE A 138 -34.08 -28.23 8.24
C PHE A 138 -34.25 -26.71 8.20
N THR A 139 -34.62 -26.09 9.30
CA THR A 139 -34.87 -24.63 9.40
C THR A 139 -33.68 -23.85 9.96
N GLN A 140 -32.62 -24.55 10.40
CA GLN A 140 -31.44 -23.89 10.94
C GLN A 140 -30.57 -23.27 9.85
N TRP A 141 -30.11 -22.05 10.10
CA TRP A 141 -29.08 -21.37 9.31
C TRP A 141 -29.40 -21.27 7.81
N LEU A 142 -30.69 -21.08 7.47
CA LEU A 142 -31.09 -20.80 6.10
C LEU A 142 -30.40 -19.52 5.61
N GLY A 143 -29.76 -19.63 4.47
CA GLY A 143 -29.14 -18.52 3.76
C GLY A 143 -29.90 -18.20 2.47
N MET A 144 -29.28 -17.34 1.65
CA MET A 144 -29.76 -17.04 0.30
C MET A 144 -28.86 -17.70 -0.72
N ASP A 145 -29.40 -18.13 -1.84
CA ASP A 145 -28.63 -18.49 -3.03
C ASP A 145 -28.16 -17.22 -3.75
N VAL A 146 -27.01 -17.30 -4.42
CA VAL A 146 -26.35 -16.19 -5.10
C VAL A 146 -26.19 -16.51 -6.57
#